data_469a65ee72ed04e408ad5211b2d7dfb1
#
_entry.id   469a65ee72ed04e408ad5211b2d7dfb1
#
_cell.length_a   1.000
_cell.length_b   1.000
_cell.length_c   1.000
_cell.angle_alpha   90.00
_cell.angle_beta   90.00
_cell.angle_gamma   90.00
#
_symmetry.space_group_name_H-M   'P 1'
#
loop_
_entity.id
_entity.type
_entity.pdbx_description
1 polymer ?
#
loop_
_entity_poly.entity_id
_entity_poly.type
_entity_poly.pdbx_seq_one_letter_code
_entity_poly.pdbx_strand_id
1 'polypeptide(L)'
;MSKTILFGGSGFFGPAILEKNQEIISVGRTKPPLNLKNKHINLNNLEDFSVLDNVDFDKVIFLIGSSNHHEINLKATMGVDFNVYPMVKILSYLKKRNIKKFICFTTILLYDQKKMILPVDESQLTNPYINDYVFSKYLSEQIVKLHEKHIPSIIVRLSNIYGYTKLRRPDLVPTIMQDIFSKEKISIWSDLPKRDFIFTEDAADAVLKLLDTDFTGVLNLGTGKMNSIKSITEIIEKLSGKKIISENKKVSGPLEFIAD
;
A
#
# COMPACT_ATOMS: atom_id res chain seq x y z
N MET A 1 16.60 15.98 -16.62
CA MET A 1 16.48 14.70 -15.90
C MET A 1 15.04 14.51 -15.47
N SER A 2 14.51 13.29 -15.59
CA SER A 2 13.17 12.93 -15.11
C SER A 2 13.08 13.13 -13.61
N LYS A 3 12.08 13.85 -13.11
CA LYS A 3 11.91 14.10 -11.68
C LYS A 3 10.68 13.39 -11.17
N THR A 4 10.81 12.76 -10.02
CA THR A 4 9.75 11.98 -9.38
C THR A 4 9.18 12.75 -8.20
N ILE A 5 7.84 12.78 -8.10
CA ILE A 5 7.17 13.20 -6.88
C ILE A 5 6.43 12.02 -6.24
N LEU A 6 6.34 12.07 -4.91
CA LEU A 6 5.67 11.06 -4.11
C LEU A 6 4.60 11.72 -3.24
N PHE A 7 3.35 11.41 -3.51
CA PHE A 7 2.22 11.80 -2.67
C PHE A 7 2.04 10.82 -1.51
N GLY A 8 1.93 11.34 -0.29
CA GLY A 8 1.75 10.52 0.91
C GLY A 8 3.03 9.99 1.53
N GLY A 9 4.15 10.69 1.34
CA GLY A 9 5.48 10.30 1.84
C GLY A 9 5.60 10.13 3.36
N SER A 10 4.70 10.71 4.15
CA SER A 10 4.67 10.55 5.61
C SER A 10 3.90 9.32 6.09
N GLY A 11 3.27 8.57 5.18
CA GLY A 11 2.55 7.34 5.48
C GLY A 11 3.47 6.17 5.82
N PHE A 12 2.90 4.96 5.89
CA PHE A 12 3.64 3.75 6.28
C PHE A 12 4.75 3.38 5.29
N PHE A 13 4.47 3.40 4.01
CA PHE A 13 5.39 2.94 2.96
C PHE A 13 6.27 4.07 2.40
N GLY A 14 5.81 5.30 2.48
CA GLY A 14 6.50 6.47 1.92
C GLY A 14 7.94 6.65 2.41
N PRO A 15 8.24 6.55 3.71
CA PRO A 15 9.60 6.71 4.24
C PRO A 15 10.61 5.76 3.61
N ALA A 16 10.25 4.48 3.40
CA ALA A 16 11.15 3.50 2.80
C ALA A 16 11.54 3.86 1.35
N ILE A 17 10.61 4.41 0.58
CA ILE A 17 10.87 4.88 -0.80
C ILE A 17 11.77 6.13 -0.78
N LEU A 18 11.46 7.08 0.10
CA LEU A 18 12.19 8.34 0.21
C LEU A 18 13.62 8.15 0.69
N GLU A 19 13.86 7.20 1.60
CA GLU A 19 15.17 6.87 2.11
C GLU A 19 16.11 6.33 1.01
N LYS A 20 15.55 5.51 0.10
CA LYS A 20 16.31 4.92 -1.01
C LYS A 20 16.60 5.93 -2.14
N ASN A 21 15.82 6.99 -2.28
CA ASN A 21 16.07 8.01 -3.30
C ASN A 21 15.75 9.41 -2.75
N GLN A 22 16.81 10.15 -2.37
CA GLN A 22 16.70 11.48 -1.78
C GLN A 22 16.29 12.57 -2.77
N GLU A 23 16.32 12.32 -4.07
CA GLU A 23 15.89 13.28 -5.09
C GLU A 23 14.38 13.32 -5.29
N ILE A 24 13.65 12.31 -4.78
CA ILE A 24 12.19 12.28 -4.84
C ILE A 24 11.62 13.40 -3.97
N ILE A 25 10.74 14.21 -4.56
CA ILE A 25 10.04 15.27 -3.86
C ILE A 25 8.82 14.68 -3.16
N SER A 26 8.77 14.80 -1.86
CA SER A 26 7.59 14.42 -1.08
C SER A 26 6.51 15.50 -1.16
N VAL A 27 5.26 15.08 -1.36
CA VAL A 27 4.10 15.97 -1.42
C VAL A 27 3.01 15.48 -0.46
N GLY A 28 2.48 16.35 0.38
CA GLY A 28 1.41 15.98 1.31
C GLY A 28 1.24 16.97 2.45
N ARG A 29 0.23 16.73 3.29
CA ARG A 29 -0.09 17.58 4.46
C ARG A 29 0.96 17.51 5.56
N THR A 30 1.57 16.36 5.72
CA THR A 30 2.52 16.07 6.81
C THR A 30 3.88 15.79 6.21
N LYS A 31 4.90 16.45 6.74
CA LYS A 31 6.29 16.21 6.35
C LYS A 31 6.71 14.78 6.75
N PRO A 32 7.48 14.09 5.91
CA PRO A 32 8.12 12.83 6.26
C PRO A 32 9.02 12.95 7.50
N PRO A 33 9.45 11.81 8.11
CA PRO A 33 10.35 11.83 9.26
C PRO A 33 11.58 12.72 9.08
N LEU A 34 12.04 13.36 10.16
CA LEU A 34 13.09 14.41 10.13
C LEU A 34 14.46 13.92 9.65
N ASN A 35 14.75 12.63 9.73
CA ASN A 35 15.98 12.04 9.23
C ASN A 35 16.07 11.98 7.70
N LEU A 36 14.97 12.18 7.00
CA LEU A 36 14.91 12.18 5.54
C LEU A 36 15.24 13.57 4.99
N LYS A 37 16.15 13.62 4.00
CA LYS A 37 16.61 14.87 3.38
C LYS A 37 15.80 15.32 2.17
N ASN A 38 14.82 14.52 1.76
CA ASN A 38 13.98 14.81 0.61
C ASN A 38 13.29 16.17 0.74
N LYS A 39 13.24 16.92 -0.36
CA LYS A 39 12.42 18.11 -0.45
C LYS A 39 10.96 17.77 -0.17
N HIS A 40 10.29 18.56 0.66
CA HIS A 40 8.87 18.40 0.93
C HIS A 40 8.11 19.63 0.48
N ILE A 41 6.99 19.40 -0.21
CA ILE A 41 6.03 20.42 -0.60
C ILE A 41 4.75 20.16 0.18
N ASN A 42 4.31 21.17 0.93
CA ASN A 42 3.08 21.07 1.69
C ASN A 42 1.87 21.24 0.75
N LEU A 43 1.02 20.20 0.71
CA LEU A 43 -0.26 20.19 0.02
C LEU A 43 -1.36 19.99 1.07
N ASN A 44 -1.99 21.09 1.49
CA ASN A 44 -2.95 21.09 2.59
C ASN A 44 -4.26 20.38 2.26
N ASN A 45 -4.69 20.48 1.01
CA ASN A 45 -5.91 19.85 0.52
C ASN A 45 -5.73 19.42 -0.95
N LEU A 46 -6.68 18.68 -1.48
CA LEU A 46 -6.67 18.18 -2.86
C LEU A 46 -7.58 19.01 -3.80
N GLU A 47 -7.99 20.19 -3.39
CA GLU A 47 -8.76 21.11 -4.23
C GLU A 47 -7.85 22.08 -4.98
N ASP A 48 -6.65 22.38 -4.44
CA ASP A 48 -5.71 23.34 -5.00
C ASP A 48 -4.31 22.72 -5.10
N PHE A 49 -3.87 22.50 -6.33
CA PHE A 49 -2.54 21.99 -6.67
C PHE A 49 -1.57 23.11 -7.13
N SER A 50 -1.93 24.38 -6.98
CA SER A 50 -1.10 25.53 -7.45
C SER A 50 0.34 25.50 -6.91
N VAL A 51 0.55 24.93 -5.71
CA VAL A 51 1.88 24.70 -5.13
C VAL A 51 2.80 23.84 -6.00
N LEU A 52 2.24 23.12 -6.96
CA LEU A 52 2.97 22.23 -7.89
C LEU A 52 3.12 22.85 -9.29
N ASP A 53 2.54 24.02 -9.59
CA ASP A 53 2.53 24.57 -10.95
C ASP A 53 3.93 24.86 -11.49
N ASN A 54 4.84 25.32 -10.63
CA ASN A 54 6.23 25.59 -10.96
C ASN A 54 7.18 24.42 -10.59
N VAL A 55 6.64 23.25 -10.28
CA VAL A 55 7.44 22.04 -10.00
C VAL A 55 7.53 21.20 -11.25
N ASP A 56 8.76 21.01 -11.72
CA ASP A 56 9.03 20.13 -12.85
C ASP A 56 9.08 18.67 -12.36
N PHE A 57 8.19 17.82 -12.93
CA PHE A 57 8.15 16.37 -12.69
C PHE A 57 7.37 15.67 -13.81
N ASP A 58 7.72 14.44 -14.09
CA ASP A 58 7.08 13.59 -15.09
C ASP A 58 6.80 12.16 -14.57
N LYS A 59 7.24 11.83 -13.35
CA LYS A 59 6.96 10.55 -12.68
C LYS A 59 6.28 10.79 -11.33
N VAL A 60 5.28 9.99 -11.04
CA VAL A 60 4.45 10.12 -9.84
C VAL A 60 4.29 8.79 -9.14
N ILE A 61 4.57 8.76 -7.84
CA ILE A 61 4.21 7.67 -6.92
C ILE A 61 3.07 8.17 -6.03
N PHE A 62 1.96 7.46 -6.02
CA PHE A 62 0.76 7.87 -5.30
C PHE A 62 0.42 6.88 -4.18
N LEU A 63 0.68 7.30 -2.94
CA LEU A 63 0.45 6.51 -1.73
C LEU A 63 -0.71 7.03 -0.85
N ILE A 64 -1.38 8.12 -1.27
CA ILE A 64 -2.51 8.63 -0.51
C ILE A 64 -3.64 7.59 -0.54
N GLY A 65 -4.11 7.24 0.65
CA GLY A 65 -5.18 6.28 0.84
C GLY A 65 -5.15 5.67 2.23
N SER A 66 -6.20 4.94 2.57
CA SER A 66 -6.26 4.18 3.81
C SER A 66 -6.24 2.68 3.52
N SER A 67 -5.45 1.95 4.29
CA SER A 67 -5.46 0.49 4.35
C SER A 67 -6.17 -0.04 5.61
N ASN A 68 -6.74 0.84 6.43
CA ASN A 68 -7.49 0.45 7.61
C ASN A 68 -8.88 -0.10 7.22
N HIS A 69 -8.87 -1.35 6.75
CA HIS A 69 -10.09 -2.03 6.31
C HIS A 69 -11.14 -2.17 7.41
N HIS A 70 -10.73 -2.24 8.68
CA HIS A 70 -11.68 -2.32 9.79
C HIS A 70 -12.52 -1.03 9.90
N GLU A 71 -11.88 0.14 9.95
CA GLU A 71 -12.60 1.41 10.02
C GLU A 71 -13.42 1.69 8.77
N ILE A 72 -12.90 1.39 7.59
CA ILE A 72 -13.63 1.58 6.31
C ILE A 72 -14.89 0.71 6.29
N ASN A 73 -14.81 -0.54 6.74
CA ASN A 73 -15.97 -1.44 6.77
C ASN A 73 -17.01 -1.06 7.84
N LEU A 74 -16.60 -0.27 8.85
CA LEU A 74 -17.55 0.33 9.82
C LEU A 74 -18.21 1.61 9.29
N LYS A 75 -17.51 2.34 8.40
CA LYS A 75 -17.97 3.61 7.85
C LYS A 75 -17.60 3.70 6.36
N ALA A 76 -18.48 3.24 5.49
CA ALA A 76 -18.25 3.12 4.04
C ALA A 76 -17.81 4.43 3.37
N THR A 77 -18.28 5.60 3.85
CA THR A 77 -17.86 6.90 3.33
C THR A 77 -16.35 7.11 3.42
N MET A 78 -15.67 6.54 4.43
CA MET A 78 -14.21 6.63 4.55
C MET A 78 -13.48 5.98 3.37
N GLY A 79 -14.02 4.91 2.79
CA GLY A 79 -13.47 4.30 1.59
C GLY A 79 -13.47 5.26 0.41
N VAL A 80 -14.56 6.01 0.24
CA VAL A 80 -14.68 7.04 -0.80
C VAL A 80 -13.73 8.21 -0.50
N ASP A 81 -13.78 8.74 0.71
CA ASP A 81 -13.03 9.93 1.12
C ASP A 81 -11.50 9.73 1.06
N PHE A 82 -11.01 8.55 1.43
CA PHE A 82 -9.56 8.29 1.53
C PHE A 82 -8.98 7.55 0.32
N ASN A 83 -9.73 6.70 -0.37
CA ASN A 83 -9.21 5.91 -1.47
C ASN A 83 -9.67 6.41 -2.84
N VAL A 84 -10.94 6.80 -2.98
CA VAL A 84 -11.52 7.14 -4.28
C VAL A 84 -11.32 8.62 -4.62
N TYR A 85 -11.77 9.51 -3.73
CA TYR A 85 -11.73 10.95 -3.95
C TYR A 85 -10.31 11.48 -4.22
N PRO A 86 -9.26 11.12 -3.45
CA PRO A 86 -7.89 11.56 -3.74
C PRO A 86 -7.39 11.09 -5.11
N MET A 87 -7.78 9.88 -5.55
CA MET A 87 -7.43 9.35 -6.86
C MET A 87 -8.05 10.19 -7.99
N VAL A 88 -9.33 10.53 -7.87
CA VAL A 88 -10.02 11.39 -8.85
C VAL A 88 -9.33 12.74 -8.95
N LYS A 89 -9.04 13.37 -7.81
CA LYS A 89 -8.45 14.71 -7.77
C LYS A 89 -7.06 14.76 -8.39
N ILE A 90 -6.19 13.80 -8.01
CA ILE A 90 -4.83 13.78 -8.55
C ILE A 90 -4.81 13.50 -10.05
N LEU A 91 -5.58 12.53 -10.54
CA LEU A 91 -5.59 12.20 -11.97
C LEU A 91 -6.19 13.35 -12.80
N SER A 92 -7.21 14.04 -12.30
CA SER A 92 -7.76 15.25 -12.94
C SER A 92 -6.72 16.36 -13.08
N TYR A 93 -5.86 16.53 -12.08
CA TYR A 93 -4.74 17.47 -12.14
C TYR A 93 -3.66 17.00 -13.12
N LEU A 94 -3.22 15.73 -13.00
CA LEU A 94 -2.14 15.19 -13.81
C LEU A 94 -2.48 15.08 -15.30
N LYS A 95 -3.76 14.95 -15.66
CA LYS A 95 -4.23 14.92 -17.07
C LYS A 95 -3.80 16.17 -17.86
N LYS A 96 -3.55 17.28 -17.19
CA LYS A 96 -3.11 18.53 -17.80
C LYS A 96 -1.58 18.64 -17.94
N ARG A 97 -0.84 17.60 -17.52
CA ARG A 97 0.62 17.57 -17.50
C ARG A 97 1.15 16.41 -18.35
N ASN A 98 2.40 16.52 -18.80
CA ASN A 98 3.06 15.44 -19.53
C ASN A 98 3.66 14.43 -18.54
N ILE A 99 2.84 13.49 -18.05
CA ILE A 99 3.25 12.45 -17.12
C ILE A 99 3.70 11.22 -17.89
N LYS A 100 4.92 10.77 -17.63
CA LYS A 100 5.50 9.57 -18.24
C LYS A 100 5.21 8.30 -17.45
N LYS A 101 5.02 8.42 -16.13
CA LYS A 101 4.76 7.26 -15.26
C LYS A 101 3.95 7.67 -14.02
N PHE A 102 2.89 6.94 -13.77
CA PHE A 102 2.08 7.02 -12.55
C PHE A 102 2.02 5.65 -11.90
N ILE A 103 2.45 5.52 -10.65
CA ILE A 103 2.38 4.29 -9.88
C ILE A 103 1.44 4.49 -8.70
N CYS A 104 0.42 3.66 -8.59
CA CYS A 104 -0.51 3.66 -7.45
C CYS A 104 -0.68 2.27 -6.85
N PHE A 105 -1.25 2.20 -5.64
CA PHE A 105 -1.31 0.98 -4.85
C PHE A 105 -2.73 0.61 -4.48
N THR A 106 -3.05 -0.64 -4.76
CA THR A 106 -4.29 -1.28 -4.37
C THR A 106 -4.01 -2.53 -3.52
N THR A 107 -4.79 -3.57 -3.63
CA THR A 107 -4.68 -4.71 -2.73
C THR A 107 -4.91 -6.03 -3.46
N ILE A 108 -4.18 -7.05 -3.04
CA ILE A 108 -4.40 -8.45 -3.44
C ILE A 108 -5.78 -8.98 -2.99
N LEU A 109 -6.43 -8.35 -2.02
CA LEU A 109 -7.76 -8.75 -1.55
C LEU A 109 -8.85 -8.57 -2.60
N LEU A 110 -8.53 -7.93 -3.73
CA LEU A 110 -9.43 -7.80 -4.88
C LEU A 110 -9.72 -9.12 -5.58
N TYR A 111 -8.83 -10.11 -5.51
CA TYR A 111 -9.05 -11.39 -6.17
C TYR A 111 -10.24 -12.16 -5.58
N ASP A 112 -10.94 -12.90 -6.42
CA ASP A 112 -12.05 -13.76 -5.98
C ASP A 112 -11.51 -14.95 -5.18
N GLN A 113 -11.54 -14.81 -3.86
CA GLN A 113 -10.99 -15.79 -2.92
C GLN A 113 -11.57 -17.20 -3.07
N LYS A 114 -12.73 -17.35 -3.72
CA LYS A 114 -13.37 -18.66 -3.96
C LYS A 114 -12.91 -19.32 -5.25
N LYS A 115 -12.35 -18.54 -6.18
CA LYS A 115 -11.99 -18.99 -7.54
C LYS A 115 -10.51 -18.82 -7.85
N MET A 116 -9.75 -18.13 -7.00
CA MET A 116 -8.32 -17.92 -7.25
C MET A 116 -7.54 -19.24 -7.21
N ILE A 117 -6.56 -19.33 -8.10
CA ILE A 117 -5.59 -20.43 -8.18
C ILE A 117 -4.25 -19.86 -7.72
N LEU A 118 -3.53 -20.59 -6.87
CA LEU A 118 -2.24 -20.17 -6.35
C LEU A 118 -1.08 -20.76 -7.19
N PRO A 119 -0.03 -20.00 -7.48
CA PRO A 119 0.12 -18.56 -7.22
C PRO A 119 -0.86 -17.72 -8.04
N VAL A 120 -1.22 -16.54 -7.50
CA VAL A 120 -2.23 -15.68 -8.16
C VAL A 120 -1.53 -14.74 -9.13
N ASP A 121 -1.88 -14.84 -10.41
CA ASP A 121 -1.47 -13.90 -11.45
C ASP A 121 -2.54 -12.80 -11.69
N GLU A 122 -2.15 -11.73 -12.39
CA GLU A 122 -3.00 -10.55 -12.60
C GLU A 122 -4.22 -10.79 -13.51
N SER A 123 -4.24 -11.87 -14.28
CA SER A 123 -5.35 -12.22 -15.18
C SER A 123 -6.55 -12.83 -14.45
N GLN A 124 -6.35 -13.28 -13.21
CA GLN A 124 -7.37 -13.95 -12.44
C GLN A 124 -8.52 -13.03 -12.04
N LEU A 125 -9.69 -13.64 -11.86
CA LEU A 125 -10.93 -12.93 -11.55
C LEU A 125 -10.83 -12.15 -10.24
N THR A 126 -11.36 -10.94 -10.27
CA THR A 126 -11.56 -10.11 -9.07
C THR A 126 -13.00 -10.16 -8.60
N ASN A 127 -13.20 -10.05 -7.29
CA ASN A 127 -14.50 -9.85 -6.68
C ASN A 127 -14.49 -8.59 -5.82
N PRO A 128 -14.94 -7.44 -6.35
CA PRO A 128 -14.92 -6.19 -5.60
C PRO A 128 -15.99 -6.11 -4.51
N TYR A 129 -16.98 -6.99 -4.50
CA TYR A 129 -18.15 -6.92 -3.62
C TYR A 129 -17.97 -7.65 -2.28
N ILE A 130 -16.73 -7.87 -1.86
CA ILE A 130 -16.43 -8.55 -0.60
C ILE A 130 -16.75 -7.66 0.60
N ASN A 131 -16.35 -6.39 0.54
CA ASN A 131 -16.60 -5.37 1.57
C ASN A 131 -16.25 -3.97 1.05
N ASP A 132 -16.56 -2.93 1.85
CA ASP A 132 -16.39 -1.52 1.46
C ASP A 132 -14.92 -1.14 1.18
N TYR A 133 -13.97 -1.70 1.93
CA TYR A 133 -12.55 -1.46 1.68
C TYR A 133 -12.13 -1.99 0.30
N VAL A 134 -12.44 -3.25 0.00
CA VAL A 134 -12.09 -3.88 -1.28
C VAL A 134 -12.77 -3.14 -2.43
N PHE A 135 -14.04 -2.76 -2.24
CA PHE A 135 -14.78 -1.99 -3.23
C PHE A 135 -14.16 -0.61 -3.49
N SER A 136 -13.73 0.10 -2.45
CA SER A 136 -13.06 1.40 -2.61
C SER A 136 -11.73 1.29 -3.38
N LYS A 137 -10.96 0.22 -3.15
CA LYS A 137 -9.74 -0.06 -3.90
C LYS A 137 -10.01 -0.44 -5.36
N TYR A 138 -11.07 -1.20 -5.60
CA TYR A 138 -11.54 -1.49 -6.96
C TYR A 138 -11.92 -0.22 -7.72
N LEU A 139 -12.70 0.66 -7.11
CA LEU A 139 -13.05 1.95 -7.73
C LEU A 139 -11.81 2.77 -8.07
N SER A 140 -10.79 2.77 -7.19
CA SER A 140 -9.52 3.43 -7.48
C SER A 140 -8.84 2.86 -8.72
N GLU A 141 -8.81 1.52 -8.90
CA GLU A 141 -8.29 0.89 -10.12
C GLU A 141 -9.08 1.32 -11.37
N GLN A 142 -10.42 1.35 -11.29
CA GLN A 142 -11.24 1.74 -12.45
C GLN A 142 -11.01 3.20 -12.85
N ILE A 143 -10.81 4.09 -11.88
CA ILE A 143 -10.50 5.50 -12.14
C ILE A 143 -9.12 5.62 -12.83
N VAL A 144 -8.11 4.88 -12.40
CA VAL A 144 -6.81 4.87 -13.07
C VAL A 144 -6.93 4.37 -14.50
N LYS A 145 -7.62 3.25 -14.73
CA LYS A 145 -7.87 2.69 -16.06
C LYS A 145 -8.61 3.65 -16.99
N LEU A 146 -9.54 4.44 -16.46
CA LEU A 146 -10.24 5.48 -17.24
C LEU A 146 -9.27 6.54 -17.79
N HIS A 147 -8.14 6.78 -17.11
CA HIS A 147 -7.15 7.79 -17.48
C HIS A 147 -5.91 7.21 -18.19
N GLU A 148 -5.79 5.90 -18.39
CA GLU A 148 -4.59 5.22 -18.90
C GLU A 148 -4.12 5.72 -20.29
N LYS A 149 -5.06 6.15 -21.14
CA LYS A 149 -4.75 6.73 -22.46
C LYS A 149 -3.95 8.05 -22.38
N HIS A 150 -4.01 8.74 -21.24
CA HIS A 150 -3.37 10.04 -21.04
C HIS A 150 -2.22 9.98 -20.03
N ILE A 151 -2.27 9.01 -19.11
CA ILE A 151 -1.34 8.87 -17.99
C ILE A 151 -0.88 7.41 -17.96
N PRO A 152 0.32 7.10 -18.50
CA PRO A 152 0.88 5.75 -18.42
C PRO A 152 0.97 5.29 -16.96
N SER A 153 0.21 4.26 -16.59
CA SER A 153 -0.04 3.91 -15.20
C SER A 153 0.33 2.47 -14.88
N ILE A 154 0.88 2.26 -13.69
CA ILE A 154 1.04 0.95 -13.06
C ILE A 154 0.17 0.91 -11.82
N ILE A 155 -0.72 -0.06 -11.75
CA ILE A 155 -1.56 -0.34 -10.59
C ILE A 155 -0.93 -1.52 -9.86
N VAL A 156 -0.32 -1.26 -8.71
CA VAL A 156 0.33 -2.29 -7.90
C VAL A 156 -0.69 -2.88 -6.92
N ARG A 157 -1.04 -4.15 -7.10
CA ARG A 157 -1.76 -4.95 -6.11
C ARG A 157 -0.75 -5.48 -5.10
N LEU A 158 -0.63 -4.77 -3.99
CA LEU A 158 0.39 -5.04 -2.98
C LEU A 158 -0.04 -6.18 -2.06
N SER A 159 0.88 -7.12 -1.81
CA SER A 159 0.72 -8.20 -0.86
C SER A 159 0.84 -7.68 0.60
N ASN A 160 1.06 -8.55 1.59
CA ASN A 160 1.10 -8.14 2.98
C ASN A 160 2.43 -7.44 3.30
N ILE A 161 2.42 -6.11 3.15
CA ILE A 161 3.61 -5.30 3.43
C ILE A 161 3.83 -5.13 4.93
N TYR A 162 5.06 -5.30 5.39
CA TYR A 162 5.47 -5.06 6.77
C TYR A 162 6.78 -4.31 6.85
N GLY A 163 7.05 -3.65 7.97
CA GLY A 163 8.28 -2.90 8.19
C GLY A 163 8.19 -1.98 9.40
N TYR A 164 9.25 -1.21 9.61
CA TYR A 164 9.30 -0.25 10.70
C TYR A 164 8.29 0.88 10.50
N THR A 165 7.55 1.20 11.56
CA THR A 165 6.64 2.34 11.56
C THR A 165 6.41 2.88 12.97
N LYS A 166 6.26 4.20 13.06
CA LYS A 166 5.72 4.87 14.26
C LYS A 166 4.20 5.03 14.20
N LEU A 167 3.60 4.73 13.06
CA LEU A 167 2.15 4.82 12.89
C LEU A 167 1.48 3.63 13.55
N ARG A 168 0.38 3.89 14.26
CA ARG A 168 -0.48 2.83 14.75
C ARG A 168 -1.25 2.20 13.58
N ARG A 169 -1.06 0.90 13.39
CA ARG A 169 -1.66 0.14 12.29
C ARG A 169 -2.30 -1.14 12.81
N PRO A 170 -3.44 -1.54 12.25
CA PRO A 170 -4.11 -2.78 12.65
C PRO A 170 -3.54 -4.04 11.98
N ASP A 171 -2.46 -3.90 11.19
CA ASP A 171 -1.84 -5.05 10.52
C ASP A 171 -1.10 -5.94 11.53
N LEU A 172 -1.02 -7.23 11.24
CA LEU A 172 -0.50 -8.25 12.15
C LEU A 172 0.89 -7.92 12.71
N VAL A 173 1.89 -7.77 11.85
CA VAL A 173 3.29 -7.58 12.29
C VAL A 173 3.47 -6.26 13.05
N PRO A 174 3.01 -5.10 12.55
CA PRO A 174 3.05 -3.86 13.33
C PRO A 174 2.35 -3.95 14.68
N THR A 175 1.19 -4.62 14.77
CA THR A 175 0.45 -4.79 16.03
C THR A 175 1.26 -5.62 17.03
N ILE A 176 1.79 -6.77 16.62
CA ILE A 176 2.61 -7.61 17.49
C ILE A 176 3.85 -6.83 17.96
N MET A 177 4.53 -6.12 17.06
CA MET A 177 5.74 -5.37 17.41
C MET A 177 5.47 -4.22 18.40
N GLN A 178 4.32 -3.58 18.33
CA GLN A 178 3.91 -2.58 19.33
C GLN A 178 3.57 -3.23 20.67
N ASP A 179 2.88 -4.36 20.65
CA ASP A 179 2.45 -5.07 21.86
C ASP A 179 3.62 -5.73 22.61
N ILE A 180 4.70 -6.13 21.92
CA ILE A 180 5.92 -6.69 22.54
C ILE A 180 6.49 -5.78 23.64
N PHE A 181 6.46 -4.46 23.43
CA PHE A 181 7.03 -3.51 24.37
C PHE A 181 6.07 -3.09 25.49
N SER A 182 4.78 -3.32 25.32
CA SER A 182 3.73 -2.81 26.23
C SER A 182 2.94 -3.88 26.96
N LYS A 183 2.97 -5.13 26.50
CA LYS A 183 2.14 -6.23 27.04
C LYS A 183 2.99 -7.42 27.47
N GLU A 184 2.57 -8.09 28.54
CA GLU A 184 3.18 -9.37 28.93
C GLU A 184 2.71 -10.53 28.06
N LYS A 185 1.46 -10.50 27.65
CA LYS A 185 0.84 -11.50 26.76
C LYS A 185 0.33 -10.81 25.51
N ILE A 186 0.68 -11.35 24.36
CA ILE A 186 0.26 -10.86 23.06
C ILE A 186 -0.77 -11.83 22.51
N SER A 187 -1.91 -11.34 22.03
CA SER A 187 -2.90 -12.18 21.36
C SER A 187 -3.07 -11.78 19.90
N ILE A 188 -3.27 -12.77 19.07
CA ILE A 188 -3.61 -12.63 17.65
C ILE A 188 -4.94 -13.34 17.37
N TRP A 189 -5.64 -12.92 16.34
CA TRP A 189 -6.93 -13.52 16.00
C TRP A 189 -6.80 -14.98 15.60
N SER A 190 -5.82 -15.29 14.75
CA SER A 190 -5.58 -16.65 14.25
C SER A 190 -4.16 -16.80 13.70
N ASP A 191 -3.58 -17.96 13.87
CA ASP A 191 -2.29 -18.37 13.32
C ASP A 191 -2.41 -19.28 12.08
N LEU A 192 -3.66 -19.62 11.68
CA LEU A 192 -3.94 -20.47 10.53
C LEU A 192 -3.57 -19.89 9.17
N PRO A 193 -3.77 -18.57 8.90
CA PRO A 193 -3.51 -18.05 7.57
C PRO A 193 -2.05 -18.13 7.15
N LYS A 194 -1.86 -18.32 5.85
CA LYS A 194 -0.56 -18.23 5.18
C LYS A 194 -0.58 -17.06 4.20
N ARG A 195 0.44 -16.25 4.21
CA ARG A 195 0.51 -15.00 3.44
C ARG A 195 1.86 -14.83 2.78
N ASP A 196 1.86 -14.14 1.67
CA ASP A 196 3.05 -13.54 1.09
C ASP A 196 3.31 -12.22 1.83
N PHE A 197 4.41 -12.16 2.57
CA PHE A 197 4.84 -10.97 3.30
C PHE A 197 6.02 -10.33 2.61
N ILE A 198 5.90 -9.06 2.27
CA ILE A 198 6.98 -8.28 1.67
C ILE A 198 7.46 -7.17 2.62
N PHE A 199 8.78 -7.05 2.78
CA PHE A 199 9.38 -6.00 3.59
C PHE A 199 9.32 -4.65 2.88
N THR A 200 9.08 -3.56 3.62
CA THR A 200 8.91 -2.22 3.03
C THR A 200 10.08 -1.79 2.16
N GLU A 201 11.33 -2.16 2.54
CA GLU A 201 12.51 -1.79 1.75
C GLU A 201 12.60 -2.55 0.43
N ASP A 202 12.24 -3.86 0.42
CA ASP A 202 12.22 -4.66 -0.80
C ASP A 202 11.12 -4.17 -1.75
N ALA A 203 9.94 -3.83 -1.19
CA ALA A 203 8.88 -3.23 -1.97
C ALA A 203 9.28 -1.86 -2.54
N ALA A 204 10.03 -1.06 -1.79
CA ALA A 204 10.54 0.23 -2.25
C ALA A 204 11.52 0.06 -3.41
N ASP A 205 12.45 -0.91 -3.34
CA ASP A 205 13.36 -1.23 -4.45
C ASP A 205 12.62 -1.64 -5.72
N ALA A 206 11.58 -2.47 -5.58
CA ALA A 206 10.75 -2.86 -6.71
C ALA A 206 10.04 -1.64 -7.33
N VAL A 207 9.42 -0.80 -6.51
CA VAL A 207 8.72 0.41 -6.98
C VAL A 207 9.66 1.37 -7.70
N LEU A 208 10.87 1.58 -7.18
CA LEU A 208 11.85 2.44 -7.83
C LEU A 208 12.29 1.90 -9.19
N LYS A 209 12.47 0.58 -9.32
CA LYS A 209 12.76 -0.06 -10.61
C LYS A 209 11.60 0.11 -11.60
N LEU A 210 10.35 0.00 -11.15
CA LEU A 210 9.17 0.17 -12.01
C LEU A 210 9.08 1.58 -12.62
N LEU A 211 9.63 2.61 -11.97
CA LEU A 211 9.67 3.97 -12.53
C LEU A 211 10.44 4.06 -13.86
N ASP A 212 11.38 3.16 -14.08
CA ASP A 212 12.27 3.17 -15.25
C ASP A 212 11.93 2.10 -16.30
N THR A 213 10.80 1.41 -16.12
CA THR A 213 10.29 0.44 -17.09
C THR A 213 9.27 1.07 -18.05
N ASP A 214 9.06 0.47 -19.22
CA ASP A 214 7.97 0.83 -20.14
C ASP A 214 6.65 0.14 -19.79
N PHE A 215 6.65 -0.74 -18.78
CA PHE A 215 5.46 -1.48 -18.37
C PHE A 215 4.34 -0.55 -17.91
N THR A 216 3.12 -0.87 -18.31
CA THR A 216 1.86 -0.27 -17.85
C THR A 216 0.84 -1.36 -17.59
N GLY A 217 -0.11 -1.10 -16.70
CA GLY A 217 -1.16 -2.07 -16.38
C GLY A 217 -1.18 -2.46 -14.90
N VAL A 218 -1.73 -3.62 -14.61
CA VAL A 218 -1.81 -4.18 -13.26
C VAL A 218 -0.61 -5.07 -12.99
N LEU A 219 -0.06 -5.00 -11.78
CA LEU A 219 1.07 -5.82 -11.32
C LEU A 219 0.83 -6.27 -9.90
N ASN A 220 1.04 -7.55 -9.61
CA ASN A 220 1.16 -8.04 -8.25
C ASN A 220 2.54 -7.72 -7.68
N LEU A 221 2.61 -7.27 -6.43
CA LEU A 221 3.87 -7.08 -5.74
C LEU A 221 3.89 -7.87 -4.45
N GLY A 222 4.64 -8.96 -4.48
CA GLY A 222 4.90 -9.85 -3.37
C GLY A 222 6.30 -10.44 -3.47
N THR A 223 6.59 -11.43 -2.65
CA THR A 223 7.88 -12.15 -2.64
C THR A 223 7.85 -13.47 -3.39
N GLY A 224 6.66 -13.93 -3.79
CA GLY A 224 6.46 -15.28 -4.31
C GLY A 224 6.71 -16.37 -3.26
N LYS A 225 6.66 -16.02 -1.96
CA LYS A 225 6.87 -16.96 -0.85
C LYS A 225 5.73 -16.88 0.16
N MET A 226 5.12 -18.01 0.43
CA MET A 226 4.03 -18.10 1.39
C MET A 226 4.55 -18.51 2.77
N ASN A 227 4.30 -17.66 3.77
CA ASN A 227 4.68 -17.89 5.15
C ASN A 227 3.43 -18.02 6.03
N SER A 228 3.40 -18.99 6.93
CA SER A 228 2.30 -19.13 7.90
C SER A 228 2.43 -18.05 8.98
N ILE A 229 1.29 -17.56 9.47
CA ILE A 229 1.29 -16.66 10.63
C ILE A 229 1.92 -17.36 11.82
N LYS A 230 1.68 -18.68 11.98
CA LYS A 230 2.31 -19.49 13.01
C LYS A 230 3.84 -19.43 12.98
N SER A 231 4.46 -19.64 11.81
CA SER A 231 5.92 -19.57 11.69
C SER A 231 6.48 -18.18 12.02
N ILE A 232 5.76 -17.10 11.66
CA ILE A 232 6.16 -15.72 11.99
C ILE A 232 6.07 -15.50 13.50
N THR A 233 4.98 -15.93 14.15
CA THR A 233 4.83 -15.79 15.60
C THR A 233 5.88 -16.59 16.37
N GLU A 234 6.23 -17.80 15.94
CA GLU A 234 7.30 -18.61 16.52
C GLU A 234 8.66 -17.91 16.45
N ILE A 235 8.97 -17.25 15.33
CA ILE A 235 10.19 -16.43 15.20
C ILE A 235 10.17 -15.26 16.18
N ILE A 236 9.06 -14.55 16.27
CA ILE A 236 8.92 -13.40 17.16
C ILE A 236 9.00 -13.84 18.63
N GLU A 237 8.38 -14.94 19.02
CA GLU A 237 8.48 -15.53 20.35
C GLU A 237 9.93 -15.85 20.71
N LYS A 238 10.65 -16.51 19.78
CA LYS A 238 12.07 -16.84 19.98
C LYS A 238 12.95 -15.61 20.18
N LEU A 239 12.69 -14.54 19.43
CA LEU A 239 13.51 -13.31 19.49
C LEU A 239 13.17 -12.43 20.69
N SER A 240 11.89 -12.38 21.09
CA SER A 240 11.40 -11.49 22.14
C SER A 240 11.33 -12.14 23.53
N GLY A 241 11.34 -13.46 23.62
CA GLY A 241 11.07 -14.22 24.84
C GLY A 241 9.60 -14.14 25.30
N LYS A 242 8.69 -13.53 24.52
CA LYS A 242 7.28 -13.34 24.87
C LYS A 242 6.41 -14.34 24.14
N LYS A 243 5.33 -14.79 24.78
CA LYS A 243 4.35 -15.70 24.20
C LYS A 243 3.28 -14.98 23.40
N ILE A 244 2.95 -15.53 22.23
CA ILE A 244 1.88 -15.06 21.35
C ILE A 244 0.79 -16.13 21.33
N ILE A 245 -0.43 -15.75 21.68
CA ILE A 245 -1.56 -16.66 21.82
C ILE A 245 -2.53 -16.46 20.66
N SER A 246 -2.82 -17.52 19.92
CA SER A 246 -3.90 -17.53 18.94
C SER A 246 -5.24 -17.66 19.63
N GLU A 247 -6.16 -16.74 19.34
CA GLU A 247 -7.53 -16.75 19.85
C GLU A 247 -8.44 -17.64 19.00
N ASN A 248 -7.92 -18.22 17.93
CA ASN A 248 -8.64 -19.09 16.98
C ASN A 248 -9.93 -18.46 16.41
N LYS A 249 -9.95 -17.14 16.28
CA LYS A 249 -11.07 -16.40 15.69
C LYS A 249 -11.10 -16.61 14.18
N LYS A 250 -12.31 -16.56 13.62
CA LYS A 250 -12.48 -16.54 12.16
C LYS A 250 -11.87 -15.27 11.58
N VAL A 251 -10.97 -15.42 10.61
CA VAL A 251 -10.37 -14.31 9.88
C VAL A 251 -11.19 -13.96 8.64
N SER A 252 -11.25 -12.67 8.31
CA SER A 252 -11.76 -12.20 7.04
C SER A 252 -10.63 -12.25 6.00
N GLY A 253 -10.93 -12.75 4.82
CA GLY A 253 -9.95 -12.86 3.74
C GLY A 253 -9.50 -14.31 3.48
N PRO A 254 -8.69 -14.53 2.43
CA PRO A 254 -8.25 -15.87 2.05
C PRO A 254 -7.39 -16.49 3.16
N LEU A 255 -7.47 -17.82 3.34
CA LEU A 255 -6.57 -18.51 4.26
C LEU A 255 -5.16 -18.63 3.70
N GLU A 256 -5.01 -18.71 2.40
CA GLU A 256 -3.73 -18.78 1.72
C GLU A 256 -3.68 -17.73 0.61
N PHE A 257 -2.53 -17.07 0.46
CA PHE A 257 -2.25 -16.16 -0.65
C PHE A 257 -0.75 -16.14 -0.94
N ILE A 258 -0.43 -16.23 -2.23
CA ILE A 258 0.91 -16.02 -2.79
C ILE A 258 0.76 -15.38 -4.16
N ALA A 259 1.51 -14.32 -4.42
CA ALA A 259 1.61 -13.68 -5.73
C ALA A 259 2.49 -14.53 -6.66
N ASP A 260 2.17 -14.50 -7.97
CA ASP A 260 3.04 -15.07 -8.98
C ASP A 260 4.24 -14.15 -9.24
#